data_ee86d7449977e595938697eaa60ef676
#
_entry.id   ee86d7449977e595938697eaa60ef676
#
_cell.length_a   1.000
_cell.length_b   1.000
_cell.length_c   1.000
_cell.angle_alpha   90.00
_cell.angle_beta   90.00
_cell.angle_gamma   90.00
#
_symmetry.space_group_name_H-M   'P 1'
#
loop_
_entity.id
_entity.type
_entity.pdbx_description
1 polymer ?
#
loop_
_entity_poly.entity_id
_entity_poly.type
_entity_poly.pdbx_seq_one_letter_code
_entity_poly.pdbx_strand_id
1 'polypeptide(L)'
;MTFSAAVPVLTSPNTRLPDPWNSPADGPVAVGGDLSSNRLIEAYEKGIFPWFSDDDGPVLWWSPDPRAILPLEDFKPSKSLRKVIRKGYFHLTFDQAFSEVVSACAEPRPNSTETWITPNMQRAYIALHELELGHSVECWRGEELVGGLYGISLGSMFFGESMFSKVSNASKVALAGLVDHLSRWSFTLLDCQIMNPHLRSLGAIDMPRNQFLSLLLENRRRTTRMGPWEYSIEHN
;
A
#
# COMPACT_ATOMS: atom_id res chain seq x y z
N MET A 1 33.45 15.36 -7.11
CA MET A 1 33.57 14.05 -6.41
C MET A 1 32.35 13.92 -5.50
N THR A 2 31.32 13.21 -5.94
CA THR A 2 30.14 12.96 -5.11
C THR A 2 30.46 11.77 -4.21
N PHE A 3 30.64 12.01 -2.92
CA PHE A 3 30.65 10.97 -1.93
C PHE A 3 29.26 10.33 -1.91
N SER A 4 29.12 9.13 -2.45
CA SER A 4 27.96 8.29 -2.15
C SER A 4 28.03 8.03 -0.65
N ALA A 5 27.15 8.66 0.11
CA ALA A 5 27.04 8.37 1.55
C ALA A 5 26.71 6.87 1.69
N ALA A 6 27.47 6.18 2.54
CA ALA A 6 27.21 4.77 2.78
C ALA A 6 25.78 4.61 3.31
N VAL A 7 25.03 3.66 2.75
CA VAL A 7 23.66 3.37 3.17
C VAL A 7 23.68 2.91 4.63
N PRO A 8 22.90 3.54 5.53
CA PRO A 8 22.82 3.15 6.93
C PRO A 8 22.42 1.69 7.11
N VAL A 9 23.11 0.99 8.02
CA VAL A 9 22.84 -0.42 8.35
C VAL A 9 22.13 -0.48 9.71
N LEU A 10 20.98 -1.13 9.74
CA LEU A 10 20.21 -1.36 10.97
C LEU A 10 20.70 -2.64 11.63
N THR A 11 21.58 -2.50 12.61
CA THR A 11 22.29 -3.61 13.26
C THR A 11 21.53 -4.24 14.42
N SER A 12 20.46 -3.62 14.89
CA SER A 12 19.62 -4.14 15.99
C SER A 12 18.17 -3.70 15.86
N PRO A 13 17.23 -4.39 16.54
CA PRO A 13 15.83 -3.96 16.61
C PRO A 13 15.64 -2.54 17.17
N ASN A 14 16.57 -2.05 17.99
CA ASN A 14 16.51 -0.72 18.58
C ASN A 14 17.14 0.39 17.72
N THR A 15 17.83 0.03 16.63
CA THR A 15 18.40 1.01 15.70
C THR A 15 17.25 1.66 14.93
N ARG A 16 17.04 2.96 15.11
CA ARG A 16 15.97 3.69 14.41
C ARG A 16 16.26 3.84 12.92
N LEU A 17 15.20 3.84 12.11
CA LEU A 17 15.28 4.21 10.71
C LEU A 17 15.79 5.65 10.58
N PRO A 18 16.67 5.94 9.62
CA PRO A 18 17.14 7.29 9.35
C PRO A 18 16.01 8.20 8.88
N ASP A 19 16.29 9.49 8.85
CA ASP A 19 15.37 10.47 8.29
C ASP A 19 15.48 10.47 6.76
N PRO A 20 14.39 10.28 6.01
CA PRO A 20 14.43 10.17 4.55
C PRO A 20 14.55 11.51 3.82
N TRP A 21 14.43 12.67 4.50
CA TRP A 21 14.44 13.98 3.86
C TRP A 21 15.65 14.23 2.93
N ASN A 22 16.81 13.71 3.31
CA ASN A 22 18.06 13.88 2.59
C ASN A 22 18.58 12.56 1.98
N SER A 23 17.74 11.53 1.93
CA SER A 23 18.15 10.25 1.35
C SER A 23 18.29 10.34 -0.18
N PRO A 24 19.13 9.51 -0.80
CA PRO A 24 19.20 9.41 -2.26
C PRO A 24 17.82 9.16 -2.89
N ALA A 25 17.60 9.70 -4.08
CA ALA A 25 16.34 9.49 -4.81
C ALA A 25 16.22 8.04 -5.32
N ASP A 26 17.33 7.45 -5.73
CA ASP A 26 17.42 6.18 -6.47
C ASP A 26 18.05 5.05 -5.65
N GLY A 27 18.06 5.15 -4.32
CA GLY A 27 18.70 4.15 -3.47
C GLY A 27 17.89 3.83 -2.22
N PRO A 28 18.22 2.72 -1.53
CA PRO A 28 17.64 2.42 -0.25
C PRO A 28 18.06 3.45 0.80
N VAL A 29 17.14 3.78 1.68
CA VAL A 29 17.32 4.69 2.83
C VAL A 29 18.12 3.98 3.93
N ALA A 30 17.90 2.69 4.09
CA ALA A 30 18.59 1.83 5.06
C ALA A 30 18.58 0.38 4.59
N VAL A 31 19.44 -0.43 5.21
CA VAL A 31 19.59 -1.87 4.95
C VAL A 31 19.59 -2.63 6.28
N GLY A 32 18.96 -3.81 6.34
CA GLY A 32 18.90 -4.66 7.52
C GLY A 32 17.74 -4.32 8.45
N GLY A 33 17.88 -4.68 9.73
CA GLY A 33 16.79 -4.62 10.69
C GLY A 33 15.85 -5.83 10.54
N ASP A 34 14.59 -5.62 10.92
CA ASP A 34 13.55 -6.65 10.97
C ASP A 34 12.21 -6.12 10.45
N LEU A 35 11.25 -7.03 10.24
CA LEU A 35 9.88 -6.73 9.78
C LEU A 35 8.87 -6.74 10.94
N SER A 36 9.30 -6.48 12.18
CA SER A 36 8.36 -6.36 13.29
C SER A 36 7.34 -5.26 13.06
N SER A 37 6.14 -5.41 13.62
CA SER A 37 5.07 -4.42 13.48
C SER A 37 5.50 -3.02 13.91
N ASN A 38 6.27 -2.91 15.01
CA ASN A 38 6.81 -1.62 15.46
C ASN A 38 7.76 -0.99 14.43
N ARG A 39 8.59 -1.80 13.77
CA ARG A 39 9.51 -1.34 12.73
C ARG A 39 8.74 -0.87 11.49
N LEU A 40 7.72 -1.61 11.07
CA LEU A 40 6.89 -1.25 9.94
C LEU A 40 6.10 0.04 10.22
N ILE A 41 5.49 0.17 11.40
CA ILE A 41 4.78 1.39 11.81
C ILE A 41 5.75 2.59 11.79
N GLU A 42 6.95 2.47 12.40
CA GLU A 42 7.99 3.52 12.35
C GLU A 42 8.34 3.90 10.91
N ALA A 43 8.44 2.91 10.02
CA ALA A 43 8.77 3.12 8.62
C ALA A 43 7.68 3.93 7.89
N TYR A 44 6.43 3.48 7.97
CA TYR A 44 5.31 4.18 7.34
C TYR A 44 5.12 5.59 7.89
N GLU A 45 5.27 5.80 9.20
CA GLU A 45 5.26 7.13 9.81
C GLU A 45 6.36 8.05 9.27
N LYS A 46 7.46 7.52 8.78
CA LYS A 46 8.56 8.25 8.14
C LYS A 46 8.48 8.31 6.62
N GLY A 47 7.44 7.73 6.00
CA GLY A 47 7.33 7.63 4.54
C GLY A 47 8.32 6.64 3.93
N ILE A 48 8.76 5.66 4.72
CA ILE A 48 9.67 4.59 4.33
C ILE A 48 8.86 3.29 4.24
N PHE A 49 9.22 2.41 3.31
CA PHE A 49 8.62 1.08 3.19
C PHE A 49 9.67 0.03 2.84
N PRO A 50 9.46 -1.24 3.20
CA PRO A 50 10.34 -2.33 2.83
C PRO A 50 10.07 -2.77 1.38
N TRP A 51 11.14 -2.99 0.60
CA TRP A 51 11.02 -3.55 -0.74
C TRP A 51 12.29 -4.33 -1.10
N PHE A 52 12.16 -5.66 -1.13
CA PHE A 52 13.21 -6.63 -1.43
C PHE A 52 12.55 -7.92 -1.92
N SER A 53 13.30 -8.83 -2.53
CA SER A 53 12.74 -10.05 -3.17
C SER A 53 13.28 -11.35 -2.60
N ASP A 54 14.11 -11.31 -1.57
CA ASP A 54 14.79 -12.48 -1.02
C ASP A 54 14.81 -12.43 0.53
N ASP A 55 14.18 -13.41 1.17
CA ASP A 55 14.12 -13.52 2.64
C ASP A 55 15.48 -13.92 3.26
N ASP A 56 16.42 -14.47 2.48
CA ASP A 56 17.76 -14.78 2.91
C ASP A 56 18.69 -13.55 2.91
N GLY A 57 18.27 -12.49 2.20
CA GLY A 57 18.94 -11.21 2.14
C GLY A 57 18.51 -10.23 3.24
N PRO A 58 19.23 -9.10 3.37
CA PRO A 58 18.82 -8.05 4.30
C PRO A 58 17.59 -7.31 3.79
N VAL A 59 16.74 -6.86 4.70
CA VAL A 59 15.62 -5.96 4.37
C VAL A 59 16.17 -4.67 3.77
N LEU A 60 15.59 -4.23 2.64
CA LEU A 60 15.89 -2.95 2.02
C LEU A 60 14.74 -1.98 2.24
N TRP A 61 15.05 -0.80 2.79
CA TRP A 61 14.09 0.24 3.13
C TRP A 61 14.17 1.39 2.13
N TRP A 62 13.01 1.83 1.63
CA TRP A 62 12.94 2.78 0.53
C TRP A 62 12.06 3.98 0.83
N SER A 63 12.44 5.14 0.29
CA SER A 63 11.62 6.35 0.23
C SER A 63 11.95 7.08 -1.08
N PRO A 64 11.32 6.68 -2.20
CA PRO A 64 11.65 7.21 -3.53
C PRO A 64 11.31 8.69 -3.67
N ASP A 65 12.02 9.35 -4.58
CA ASP A 65 11.75 10.72 -5.04
C ASP A 65 11.76 10.72 -6.59
N PRO A 66 10.61 10.99 -7.23
CA PRO A 66 9.32 11.35 -6.66
C PRO A 66 8.57 10.19 -6.01
N ARG A 67 7.60 10.52 -5.14
CA ARG A 67 6.64 9.59 -4.56
C ARG A 67 5.38 9.52 -5.41
N ALA A 68 4.92 8.33 -5.76
CA ALA A 68 3.62 8.16 -6.40
C ALA A 68 2.50 8.20 -5.37
N ILE A 69 1.53 9.08 -5.56
CA ILE A 69 0.34 9.20 -4.72
C ILE A 69 -0.92 9.27 -5.58
N LEU A 70 -2.05 8.87 -5.02
CA LEU A 70 -3.37 9.09 -5.59
C LEU A 70 -4.18 9.97 -4.63
N PRO A 71 -4.32 11.29 -4.92
CA PRO A 71 -5.31 12.10 -4.24
C PRO A 71 -6.70 11.50 -4.51
N LEU A 72 -7.49 11.28 -3.45
CA LEU A 72 -8.75 10.53 -3.60
C LEU A 72 -9.74 11.23 -4.52
N GLU A 73 -9.74 12.55 -4.54
CA GLU A 73 -10.55 13.39 -5.43
C GLU A 73 -10.15 13.30 -6.91
N ASP A 74 -8.90 12.91 -7.19
CA ASP A 74 -8.36 12.75 -8.53
C ASP A 74 -8.59 11.35 -9.12
N PHE A 75 -9.14 10.43 -8.34
CA PHE A 75 -9.46 9.10 -8.84
C PHE A 75 -10.44 9.16 -10.01
N LYS A 76 -10.02 8.68 -11.18
CA LYS A 76 -10.77 8.79 -12.43
C LYS A 76 -11.09 7.42 -13.03
N PRO A 77 -12.13 6.71 -12.54
CA PRO A 77 -12.53 5.46 -13.16
C PRO A 77 -12.98 5.70 -14.61
N SER A 78 -12.45 4.92 -15.55
CA SER A 78 -12.81 5.00 -16.97
C SER A 78 -14.31 4.77 -17.19
N LYS A 79 -14.83 5.21 -18.35
CA LYS A 79 -16.23 4.94 -18.72
C LYS A 79 -16.57 3.45 -18.69
N SER A 80 -15.62 2.59 -19.13
CA SER A 80 -15.78 1.13 -19.12
C SER A 80 -15.81 0.58 -17.68
N LEU A 81 -14.93 1.06 -16.79
CA LEU A 81 -14.92 0.63 -15.39
C LEU A 81 -16.23 1.03 -14.68
N ARG A 82 -16.70 2.26 -14.87
CA ARG A 82 -18.01 2.71 -14.34
C ARG A 82 -19.18 1.83 -14.82
N LYS A 83 -19.13 1.37 -16.08
CA LYS A 83 -20.12 0.43 -16.59
C LYS A 83 -20.05 -0.92 -15.91
N VAL A 84 -18.84 -1.45 -15.63
CA VAL A 84 -18.63 -2.72 -14.91
C VAL A 84 -19.16 -2.61 -13.48
N ILE A 85 -18.82 -1.55 -12.75
CA ILE A 85 -19.30 -1.30 -11.38
C ILE A 85 -20.85 -1.28 -11.36
N ARG A 86 -21.49 -0.51 -12.24
CA ARG A 86 -22.96 -0.42 -12.30
C ARG A 86 -23.66 -1.73 -12.65
N LYS A 87 -22.98 -2.66 -13.32
CA LYS A 87 -23.57 -3.98 -13.66
C LYS A 87 -23.65 -4.92 -12.46
N GLY A 88 -22.95 -4.62 -11.37
CA GLY A 88 -23.00 -5.40 -10.14
C GLY A 88 -22.49 -6.84 -10.25
N TYR A 89 -21.59 -7.14 -11.20
CA TYR A 89 -21.03 -8.48 -11.37
C TYR A 89 -20.09 -8.91 -10.23
N PHE A 90 -19.61 -7.94 -9.47
CA PHE A 90 -18.72 -8.13 -8.34
C PHE A 90 -19.39 -7.59 -7.08
N HIS A 91 -19.18 -8.28 -5.97
CA HIS A 91 -19.44 -7.69 -4.67
C HIS A 91 -18.12 -7.46 -3.95
N LEU A 92 -18.09 -6.48 -3.06
CA LEU A 92 -16.92 -6.09 -2.30
C LEU A 92 -17.16 -6.39 -0.82
N THR A 93 -16.09 -6.85 -0.18
CA THR A 93 -15.98 -6.93 1.28
C THR A 93 -14.72 -6.22 1.73
N PHE A 94 -14.62 -5.94 3.02
CA PHE A 94 -13.42 -5.39 3.63
C PHE A 94 -13.05 -6.27 4.81
N ASP A 95 -11.76 -6.56 4.96
CA ASP A 95 -11.15 -7.27 6.08
C ASP A 95 -11.72 -8.68 6.35
N GLN A 96 -12.41 -9.28 5.39
CA GLN A 96 -12.98 -10.62 5.54
C GLN A 96 -12.04 -11.75 5.13
N ALA A 97 -11.08 -11.46 4.24
CA ALA A 97 -10.16 -12.46 3.69
C ALA A 97 -8.75 -11.85 3.49
N PHE A 98 -8.24 -11.12 4.49
CA PHE A 98 -6.97 -10.40 4.39
C PHE A 98 -5.82 -11.33 3.99
N SER A 99 -5.67 -12.48 4.66
CA SER A 99 -4.58 -13.42 4.39
C SER A 99 -4.66 -14.00 2.97
N GLU A 100 -5.86 -14.26 2.45
CA GLU A 100 -6.08 -14.74 1.10
C GLU A 100 -5.73 -13.65 0.06
N VAL A 101 -6.06 -12.38 0.35
CA VAL A 101 -5.67 -11.26 -0.51
C VAL A 101 -4.15 -11.11 -0.56
N VAL A 102 -3.47 -11.14 0.59
CA VAL A 102 -1.99 -11.06 0.64
C VAL A 102 -1.37 -12.22 -0.12
N SER A 103 -1.83 -13.45 0.09
CA SER A 103 -1.36 -14.65 -0.61
C SER A 103 -1.57 -14.54 -2.12
N ALA A 104 -2.74 -14.09 -2.57
CA ALA A 104 -3.03 -13.91 -3.99
C ALA A 104 -2.18 -12.78 -4.63
N CYS A 105 -1.85 -11.75 -3.87
CA CYS A 105 -0.92 -10.70 -4.31
C CYS A 105 0.52 -11.21 -4.45
N ALA A 106 0.90 -12.23 -3.68
CA ALA A 106 2.23 -12.85 -3.71
C ALA A 106 2.39 -13.87 -4.85
N GLU A 107 1.30 -14.32 -5.48
CA GLU A 107 1.36 -15.25 -6.60
C GLU A 107 2.19 -14.67 -7.78
N PRO A 108 3.01 -15.50 -8.46
CA PRO A 108 3.75 -15.06 -9.63
C PRO A 108 2.82 -14.48 -10.72
N ARG A 109 3.22 -13.38 -11.33
CA ARG A 109 2.47 -12.78 -12.44
C ARG A 109 2.87 -13.44 -13.77
N PRO A 110 1.99 -13.43 -14.81
CA PRO A 110 2.27 -14.08 -16.09
C PRO A 110 3.60 -13.67 -16.74
N ASN A 111 4.14 -12.50 -16.40
CA ASN A 111 5.38 -11.95 -16.98
C ASN A 111 6.53 -11.80 -15.95
N SER A 112 6.38 -12.35 -14.74
CA SER A 112 7.40 -12.31 -13.68
C SER A 112 7.28 -13.54 -12.80
N THR A 113 8.36 -14.31 -12.69
CA THR A 113 8.45 -15.46 -11.78
C THR A 113 8.79 -15.04 -10.35
N GLU A 114 9.17 -13.79 -10.14
CA GLU A 114 9.58 -13.25 -8.85
C GLU A 114 8.50 -12.33 -8.28
N THR A 115 8.33 -12.40 -6.98
CA THR A 115 7.51 -11.49 -6.20
C THR A 115 8.35 -10.88 -5.07
N TRP A 116 8.07 -9.62 -4.75
CA TRP A 116 8.67 -8.97 -3.58
C TRP A 116 7.89 -9.27 -2.28
N ILE A 117 6.70 -9.89 -2.39
CA ILE A 117 5.88 -10.27 -1.25
C ILE A 117 6.33 -11.64 -0.75
N THR A 118 7.50 -11.66 -0.12
CA THR A 118 8.12 -12.88 0.43
C THR A 118 7.28 -13.48 1.57
N PRO A 119 7.52 -14.72 1.98
CA PRO A 119 6.85 -15.31 3.16
C PRO A 119 7.00 -14.48 4.44
N ASN A 120 8.16 -13.84 4.66
CA ASN A 120 8.37 -12.94 5.80
C ASN A 120 7.52 -11.68 5.69
N MET A 121 7.42 -11.09 4.49
CA MET A 121 6.55 -9.95 4.22
C MET A 121 5.08 -10.29 4.48
N GLN A 122 4.60 -11.44 3.99
CA GLN A 122 3.22 -11.89 4.21
C GLN A 122 2.91 -11.96 5.71
N ARG A 123 3.77 -12.63 6.50
CA ARG A 123 3.59 -12.72 7.96
C ARG A 123 3.58 -11.36 8.63
N ALA A 124 4.45 -10.45 8.21
CA ALA A 124 4.55 -9.11 8.76
C ALA A 124 3.27 -8.27 8.50
N TYR A 125 2.69 -8.35 7.30
CA TYR A 125 1.44 -7.64 7.01
C TYR A 125 0.22 -8.29 7.68
N ILE A 126 0.18 -9.61 7.81
CA ILE A 126 -0.86 -10.31 8.60
C ILE A 126 -0.79 -9.85 10.07
N ALA A 127 0.41 -9.73 10.65
CA ALA A 127 0.58 -9.21 12.01
C ALA A 127 0.11 -7.74 12.14
N LEU A 128 0.26 -6.91 11.11
CA LEU A 128 -0.31 -5.55 11.11
C LEU A 128 -1.84 -5.55 11.00
N HIS A 129 -2.41 -6.50 10.29
CA HIS A 129 -3.86 -6.68 10.24
C HIS A 129 -4.43 -7.12 11.60
N GLU A 130 -3.75 -8.03 12.31
CA GLU A 130 -4.12 -8.42 13.68
C GLU A 130 -4.04 -7.25 14.68
N LEU A 131 -3.24 -6.23 14.38
CA LEU A 131 -3.18 -4.95 15.12
C LEU A 131 -4.18 -3.91 14.60
N GLU A 132 -5.09 -4.29 13.72
CA GLU A 132 -6.13 -3.42 13.14
C GLU A 132 -5.58 -2.22 12.33
N LEU A 133 -4.36 -2.37 11.79
CA LEU A 133 -3.69 -1.36 10.94
C LEU A 133 -3.61 -1.79 9.48
N GLY A 134 -3.57 -3.10 9.22
CA GLY A 134 -3.61 -3.67 7.89
C GLY A 134 -5.05 -3.92 7.45
N HIS A 135 -5.42 -3.46 6.24
CA HIS A 135 -6.78 -3.61 5.71
C HIS A 135 -6.75 -4.13 4.28
N SER A 136 -7.78 -4.91 3.94
CA SER A 136 -7.97 -5.45 2.60
C SER A 136 -9.33 -5.05 2.02
N VAL A 137 -9.38 -5.08 0.70
CA VAL A 137 -10.63 -5.04 -0.06
C VAL A 137 -10.66 -6.26 -0.94
N GLU A 138 -11.65 -7.10 -0.73
CA GLU A 138 -11.91 -8.29 -1.52
C GLU A 138 -12.90 -7.97 -2.63
N CYS A 139 -12.64 -8.51 -3.82
CA CYS A 139 -13.55 -8.45 -4.96
C CYS A 139 -13.96 -9.85 -5.35
N TRP A 140 -15.24 -10.15 -5.17
CA TRP A 140 -15.82 -11.48 -5.35
C TRP A 140 -16.71 -11.56 -6.58
N ARG A 141 -16.72 -12.73 -7.21
CA ARG A 141 -17.70 -13.12 -8.22
C ARG A 141 -18.37 -14.43 -7.78
N GLY A 142 -19.61 -14.31 -7.28
CA GLY A 142 -20.20 -15.38 -6.46
C GLY A 142 -19.39 -15.58 -5.19
N GLU A 143 -18.95 -16.81 -4.94
CA GLU A 143 -18.10 -17.17 -3.79
C GLU A 143 -16.60 -17.16 -4.10
N GLU A 144 -16.21 -16.87 -5.34
CA GLU A 144 -14.82 -16.87 -5.77
C GLU A 144 -14.16 -15.49 -5.54
N LEU A 145 -13.02 -15.47 -4.84
CA LEU A 145 -12.16 -14.31 -4.69
C LEU A 145 -11.37 -14.08 -6.00
N VAL A 146 -11.81 -13.10 -6.80
CA VAL A 146 -11.30 -12.87 -8.16
C VAL A 146 -10.41 -11.63 -8.29
N GLY A 147 -10.29 -10.84 -7.24
CA GLY A 147 -9.41 -9.68 -7.17
C GLY A 147 -9.42 -9.08 -5.79
N GLY A 148 -8.53 -8.15 -5.55
CA GLY A 148 -8.43 -7.45 -4.27
C GLY A 148 -7.18 -6.63 -4.17
N LEU A 149 -7.04 -5.96 -3.07
CA LEU A 149 -5.87 -5.18 -2.68
C LEU A 149 -5.74 -5.18 -1.17
N TYR A 150 -4.54 -4.87 -0.68
CA TYR A 150 -4.34 -4.62 0.74
C TYR A 150 -3.37 -3.45 0.95
N GLY A 151 -3.36 -2.93 2.16
CA GLY A 151 -2.48 -1.84 2.56
C GLY A 151 -2.60 -1.53 4.04
N ILE A 152 -1.95 -0.44 4.44
CA ILE A 152 -1.84 0.01 5.83
C ILE A 152 -2.57 1.35 5.99
N SER A 153 -3.31 1.48 7.08
CA SER A 153 -3.99 2.73 7.46
C SER A 153 -3.27 3.38 8.63
N LEU A 154 -2.80 4.62 8.46
CA LEU A 154 -2.25 5.44 9.55
C LEU A 154 -2.76 6.87 9.44
N GLY A 155 -3.38 7.37 10.49
CA GLY A 155 -4.05 8.66 10.47
C GLY A 155 -5.16 8.70 9.42
N SER A 156 -5.07 9.63 8.47
CA SER A 156 -5.98 9.77 7.32
C SER A 156 -5.30 9.49 5.98
N MET A 157 -4.27 8.65 5.98
CA MET A 157 -3.58 8.16 4.78
C MET A 157 -3.68 6.64 4.70
N PHE A 158 -3.85 6.13 3.49
CA PHE A 158 -3.79 4.71 3.21
C PHE A 158 -2.56 4.41 2.35
N PHE A 159 -1.74 3.48 2.79
CA PHE A 159 -0.54 3.03 2.09
C PHE A 159 -0.88 1.73 1.35
N GLY A 160 -1.10 1.83 0.05
CA GLY A 160 -1.46 0.69 -0.78
C GLY A 160 -0.24 -0.17 -1.08
N GLU A 161 -0.26 -1.42 -0.68
CA GLU A 161 0.88 -2.33 -0.83
C GLU A 161 0.83 -3.09 -2.15
N SER A 162 -0.23 -3.80 -2.39
CA SER A 162 -0.36 -4.59 -3.61
C SER A 162 -1.81 -4.84 -3.99
N MET A 163 -2.01 -5.25 -5.24
CA MET A 163 -3.30 -5.68 -5.75
C MET A 163 -3.14 -6.84 -6.73
N PHE A 164 -4.15 -7.70 -6.79
CA PHE A 164 -4.23 -8.80 -7.73
C PHE A 164 -5.55 -8.81 -8.50
N SER A 165 -5.58 -9.49 -9.63
CA SER A 165 -6.78 -9.59 -10.48
C SER A 165 -6.75 -10.90 -11.26
N LYS A 166 -7.58 -11.87 -10.89
CA LYS A 166 -7.79 -13.12 -11.65
C LYS A 166 -8.76 -12.91 -12.82
N VAL A 167 -9.62 -11.92 -12.68
CA VAL A 167 -10.63 -11.55 -13.70
C VAL A 167 -10.48 -10.08 -14.07
N SER A 168 -10.65 -9.77 -15.36
CA SER A 168 -10.53 -8.39 -15.85
C SER A 168 -11.37 -7.40 -15.04
N ASN A 169 -10.75 -6.30 -14.64
CA ASN A 169 -11.28 -5.20 -13.83
C ASN A 169 -11.50 -5.48 -12.34
N ALA A 170 -11.31 -6.71 -11.82
CA ALA A 170 -11.59 -7.01 -10.43
C ALA A 170 -10.77 -6.13 -9.46
N SER A 171 -9.44 -6.00 -9.65
CA SER A 171 -8.62 -5.10 -8.82
C SER A 171 -9.00 -3.62 -8.95
N LYS A 172 -9.45 -3.19 -10.14
CA LYS A 172 -9.91 -1.80 -10.34
C LYS A 172 -11.23 -1.52 -9.64
N VAL A 173 -12.11 -2.52 -9.56
CA VAL A 173 -13.36 -2.43 -8.81
C VAL A 173 -13.07 -2.38 -7.32
N ALA A 174 -12.14 -3.22 -6.82
CA ALA A 174 -11.67 -3.16 -5.43
C ALA A 174 -11.08 -1.78 -5.09
N LEU A 175 -10.22 -1.22 -5.96
CA LEU A 175 -9.66 0.12 -5.75
C LEU A 175 -10.74 1.20 -5.76
N ALA A 176 -11.74 1.11 -6.66
CA ALA A 176 -12.84 2.06 -6.67
C ALA A 176 -13.66 2.01 -5.38
N GLY A 177 -13.91 0.81 -4.84
CA GLY A 177 -14.55 0.62 -3.53
C GLY A 177 -13.72 1.19 -2.39
N LEU A 178 -12.40 0.96 -2.39
CA LEU A 178 -11.50 1.55 -1.40
C LEU A 178 -11.55 3.08 -1.43
N VAL A 179 -11.42 3.69 -2.61
CA VAL A 179 -11.42 5.16 -2.75
C VAL A 179 -12.75 5.76 -2.28
N ASP A 180 -13.89 5.17 -2.63
CA ASP A 180 -15.20 5.59 -2.14
C ASP A 180 -15.27 5.53 -0.62
N HIS A 181 -14.81 4.43 -0.03
CA HIS A 181 -14.81 4.21 1.42
C HIS A 181 -13.89 5.21 2.16
N LEU A 182 -12.66 5.37 1.69
CA LEU A 182 -11.69 6.31 2.25
C LEU A 182 -12.19 7.76 2.16
N SER A 183 -12.82 8.13 1.04
CA SER A 183 -13.37 9.48 0.84
C SER A 183 -14.48 9.80 1.84
N ARG A 184 -15.38 8.85 2.12
CA ARG A 184 -16.43 9.01 3.14
C ARG A 184 -15.85 9.20 4.55
N TRP A 185 -14.69 8.63 4.82
CA TRP A 185 -13.99 8.74 6.10
C TRP A 185 -12.99 9.91 6.16
N SER A 186 -13.04 10.80 5.16
CA SER A 186 -12.17 11.98 5.12
C SER A 186 -10.67 11.65 5.12
N PHE A 187 -10.30 10.52 4.53
CA PHE A 187 -8.90 10.26 4.20
C PHE A 187 -8.45 11.27 3.13
N THR A 188 -7.16 11.57 3.12
CA THR A 188 -6.59 12.61 2.26
C THR A 188 -6.01 12.06 0.98
N LEU A 189 -5.29 10.93 1.05
CA LEU A 189 -4.64 10.33 -0.10
C LEU A 189 -4.39 8.84 0.08
N LEU A 190 -4.13 8.18 -1.03
CA LEU A 190 -3.58 6.83 -1.11
C LEU A 190 -2.14 6.93 -1.60
N ASP A 191 -1.21 6.47 -0.77
CA ASP A 191 0.20 6.33 -1.13
C ASP A 191 0.37 5.10 -2.02
N CYS A 192 0.92 5.29 -3.21
CA CYS A 192 1.17 4.23 -4.19
C CYS A 192 2.66 3.92 -4.34
N GLN A 193 3.52 4.52 -3.53
CA GLN A 193 4.97 4.41 -3.46
C GLN A 193 5.69 4.72 -4.78
N ILE A 194 5.54 3.86 -5.79
CA ILE A 194 6.27 3.96 -7.08
C ILE A 194 5.28 4.04 -8.24
N MET A 195 5.49 5.02 -9.10
CA MET A 195 4.63 5.25 -10.26
C MET A 195 4.74 4.13 -11.31
N ASN A 196 3.59 3.77 -11.86
CA ASN A 196 3.50 2.93 -13.03
C ASN A 196 2.37 3.39 -13.97
N PRO A 197 2.36 2.95 -15.25
CA PRO A 197 1.33 3.37 -16.22
C PRO A 197 -0.10 3.07 -15.77
N HIS A 198 -0.32 1.98 -15.02
CA HIS A 198 -1.62 1.61 -14.52
C HIS A 198 -2.13 2.62 -13.49
N LEU A 199 -1.34 2.96 -12.47
CA LEU A 199 -1.67 3.95 -11.45
C LEU A 199 -1.89 5.33 -12.07
N ARG A 200 -1.03 5.74 -13.01
CA ARG A 200 -1.19 7.00 -13.75
C ARG A 200 -2.54 7.06 -14.48
N SER A 201 -2.98 5.94 -15.08
CA SER A 201 -4.29 5.88 -15.77
C SER A 201 -5.50 6.00 -14.84
N LEU A 202 -5.30 5.82 -13.53
CA LEU A 202 -6.33 5.92 -12.49
C LEU A 202 -6.33 7.29 -11.79
N GLY A 203 -5.39 8.17 -12.13
CA GLY A 203 -5.29 9.52 -11.56
C GLY A 203 -4.12 9.75 -10.61
N ALA A 204 -3.26 8.74 -10.41
CA ALA A 204 -2.07 8.91 -9.59
C ALA A 204 -1.10 9.92 -10.22
N ILE A 205 -0.43 10.68 -9.35
CA ILE A 205 0.54 11.72 -9.70
C ILE A 205 1.89 11.46 -9.02
N ASP A 206 2.94 11.99 -9.62
CA ASP A 206 4.26 12.04 -8.99
C ASP A 206 4.35 13.31 -8.12
N MET A 207 4.63 13.13 -6.83
CA MET A 207 4.82 14.20 -5.86
C MET A 207 6.28 14.24 -5.40
N PRO A 208 6.94 15.40 -5.32
CA PRO A 208 8.25 15.48 -4.70
C PRO A 208 8.22 14.92 -3.28
N ARG A 209 9.21 14.09 -2.92
CA ARG A 209 9.26 13.41 -1.62
C ARG A 209 9.12 14.36 -0.44
N ASN A 210 9.76 15.52 -0.49
CA ASN A 210 9.67 16.53 0.58
C ASN A 210 8.23 17.03 0.80
N GLN A 211 7.43 17.18 -0.24
CA GLN A 211 6.01 17.53 -0.12
C GLN A 211 5.22 16.38 0.52
N PHE A 212 5.44 15.15 0.07
CA PHE A 212 4.83 13.96 0.67
C PHE A 212 5.17 13.84 2.16
N LEU A 213 6.43 14.00 2.55
CA LEU A 213 6.87 13.95 3.93
C LEU A 213 6.26 15.06 4.80
N SER A 214 6.05 16.25 4.22
CA SER A 214 5.34 17.35 4.92
C SER A 214 3.88 16.97 5.22
N LEU A 215 3.17 16.40 4.24
CA LEU A 215 1.80 15.91 4.44
C LEU A 215 1.75 14.79 5.49
N LEU A 216 2.76 13.92 5.49
CA LEU A 216 2.87 12.82 6.44
C LEU A 216 3.10 13.32 7.88
N LEU A 217 3.89 14.37 8.08
CA LEU A 217 4.05 15.01 9.38
C LEU A 217 2.74 15.59 9.93
N GLU A 218 1.92 16.18 9.08
CA GLU A 218 0.58 16.65 9.46
C GLU A 218 -0.34 15.47 9.77
N ASN A 219 -0.24 14.39 9.00
CA ASN A 219 -1.02 13.18 9.17
C ASN A 219 -0.80 12.49 10.53
N ARG A 220 0.41 12.55 11.10
CA ARG A 220 0.72 11.99 12.43
C ARG A 220 -0.14 12.57 13.56
N ARG A 221 -0.75 13.73 13.36
CA ARG A 221 -1.66 14.37 14.33
C ARG A 221 -3.08 13.85 14.22
N ARG A 222 -3.39 13.05 13.21
CA ARG A 222 -4.72 12.50 12.99
C ARG A 222 -4.85 11.14 13.64
N THR A 223 -6.03 10.87 14.18
CA THR A 223 -6.33 9.55 14.76
C THR A 223 -6.42 8.51 13.67
N THR A 224 -5.72 7.40 13.85
CA THR A 224 -5.85 6.22 12.97
C THR A 224 -7.19 5.54 13.22
N ARG A 225 -7.90 5.20 12.17
CA ARG A 225 -9.13 4.44 12.26
C ARG A 225 -8.80 2.95 12.40
N MET A 226 -8.87 2.48 13.63
CA MET A 226 -8.65 1.07 14.00
C MET A 226 -9.92 0.24 13.79
N GLY A 227 -9.78 -1.06 13.90
CA GLY A 227 -10.85 -2.05 13.84
C GLY A 227 -11.05 -2.66 12.45
N PRO A 228 -11.83 -3.75 12.38
CA PRO A 228 -12.17 -4.33 11.09
C PRO A 228 -13.03 -3.33 10.32
N TRP A 229 -12.70 -3.14 9.05
CA TRP A 229 -13.49 -2.29 8.18
C TRP A 229 -14.66 -3.07 7.60
N GLU A 230 -15.83 -2.45 7.60
CA GLU A 230 -17.03 -3.02 7.00
C GLU A 230 -17.46 -2.16 5.83
N TYR A 231 -17.79 -2.83 4.71
CA TYR A 231 -18.32 -2.15 3.53
C TYR A 231 -19.83 -2.05 3.63
N SER A 232 -20.35 -0.86 3.86
CA SER A 232 -21.77 -0.57 3.75
C SER A 232 -22.03 0.23 2.46
N ILE A 233 -22.72 -0.37 1.50
CA ILE A 233 -23.33 0.40 0.41
C ILE A 233 -24.59 1.04 0.98
N GLU A 234 -24.52 2.29 1.38
CA GLU A 234 -25.75 3.08 1.55
C GLU A 234 -26.29 3.37 0.14
N HIS A 235 -27.31 2.66 -0.26
CA HIS A 235 -28.07 2.99 -1.45
C HIS A 235 -28.85 4.27 -1.16
N ASN A 236 -28.34 5.41 -1.67
CA ASN A 236 -29.11 6.64 -1.83
C ASN A 236 -29.89 6.60 -3.14
#